data_e4f5676e46bb6822661a606dd7668c85
#
_entry.id   e4f5676e46bb6822661a606dd7668c85
#
_cell.length_a   1.000
_cell.length_b   1.000
_cell.length_c   1.000
_cell.angle_alpha   90.00
_cell.angle_beta   90.00
_cell.angle_gamma   90.00
#
_symmetry.space_group_name_H-M   'P 1'
#
loop_
_entity.id
_entity.type
_entity.pdbx_description
1 polymer ?
#
loop_
_entity_poly.entity_id
_entity_poly.type
_entity_poly.pdbx_seq_one_letter_code
_entity_poly.pdbx_strand_id
1 'polypeptide(L)'
;GNRLIAQQVTLSQSATIQSLSYYVATTGGQLRLGIYNNSGSAPGALMAQTAAFTPVAGWNTQAVTTPLSLSPGTYWLVFLPQNNTLAGRLGQSGIGRHYSYTFGAMPSTYSTSYTGDTFHFSFYATLSLP
;
A
#
# COMPACT_ATOMS: atom_id res chain seq x y z
N GLY A 1 -10.84 8.79 3.28
CA GLY A 1 -11.25 8.10 2.09
C GLY A 1 -10.89 8.83 0.83
N ASN A 2 -10.91 8.09 -0.28
CA ASN A 2 -10.59 8.64 -1.59
C ASN A 2 -9.23 9.35 -1.63
N ARG A 3 -8.25 8.73 -0.98
CA ARG A 3 -6.84 9.13 -1.05
C ARG A 3 -6.00 7.90 -1.32
N LEU A 4 -5.01 8.05 -2.18
CA LEU A 4 -4.02 7.02 -2.44
C LEU A 4 -2.81 7.32 -1.56
N ILE A 5 -2.58 6.48 -0.55
CA ILE A 5 -1.63 6.75 0.54
C ILE A 5 -0.50 5.73 0.45
N ALA A 6 0.74 6.23 0.30
CA ALA A 6 1.93 5.43 0.12
C ALA A 6 2.92 5.62 1.26
N GLN A 7 3.59 4.53 1.64
CA GLN A 7 4.69 4.55 2.59
C GLN A 7 5.88 3.79 2.04
N GLN A 8 7.07 4.36 2.21
CA GLN A 8 8.31 3.80 1.68
C GLN A 8 8.76 2.60 2.50
N VAL A 9 9.21 1.55 1.79
CA VAL A 9 9.78 0.35 2.39
C VAL A 9 11.02 -0.07 1.61
N THR A 10 11.88 -0.88 2.23
CA THR A 10 13.10 -1.40 1.59
C THR A 10 13.07 -2.91 1.59
N LEU A 11 13.37 -3.50 0.44
CA LEU A 11 13.54 -4.95 0.28
C LEU A 11 15.04 -5.23 0.19
N SER A 12 15.56 -6.09 1.07
CA SER A 12 17.00 -6.37 1.18
C SER A 12 17.46 -7.52 0.30
N GLN A 13 16.53 -8.38 -0.14
CA GLN A 13 16.87 -9.51 -1.03
C GLN A 13 15.69 -9.82 -1.94
N SER A 14 15.96 -10.44 -3.08
CA SER A 14 14.92 -10.83 -4.03
C SER A 14 13.91 -11.76 -3.39
N ALA A 15 12.63 -11.52 -3.66
CA ALA A 15 11.54 -12.32 -3.12
C ALA A 15 10.28 -12.15 -3.98
N THR A 16 9.35 -13.10 -3.88
CA THR A 16 8.07 -13.03 -4.55
C THR A 16 7.01 -12.54 -3.59
N ILE A 17 6.30 -11.47 -3.96
CA ILE A 17 5.20 -10.95 -3.15
C ILE A 17 4.00 -11.90 -3.22
N GLN A 18 3.46 -12.26 -2.04
CA GLN A 18 2.32 -13.18 -1.92
C GLN A 18 1.06 -12.46 -1.45
N SER A 19 1.18 -11.66 -0.40
CA SER A 19 0.04 -10.99 0.22
C SER A 19 0.46 -9.68 0.86
N LEU A 20 -0.54 -8.85 1.15
CA LEU A 20 -0.40 -7.58 1.85
C LEU A 20 -1.28 -7.60 3.09
N SER A 21 -0.76 -7.08 4.20
CA SER A 21 -1.46 -7.05 5.49
C SER A 21 -1.52 -5.63 6.01
N TYR A 22 -2.71 -5.21 6.43
CA TYR A 22 -2.99 -3.85 6.89
C TYR A 22 -3.84 -3.89 8.14
N TYR A 23 -3.46 -3.10 9.15
CA TYR A 23 -4.19 -3.03 10.41
C TYR A 23 -5.26 -1.95 10.34
N VAL A 24 -6.52 -2.34 10.56
CA VAL A 24 -7.66 -1.43 10.57
C VAL A 24 -8.10 -1.19 12.01
N ALA A 25 -7.98 0.05 12.47
CA ALA A 25 -8.43 0.45 13.80
C ALA A 25 -9.95 0.69 13.82
N THR A 26 -10.49 1.31 12.76
CA THR A 26 -11.92 1.58 12.63
C THR A 26 -12.35 1.20 11.23
N THR A 27 -13.38 0.34 11.12
CA THR A 27 -13.91 -0.08 9.82
C THR A 27 -14.78 1.01 9.20
N GLY A 28 -14.87 1.00 7.86
CA GLY A 28 -15.70 1.92 7.10
C GLY A 28 -15.44 1.75 5.61
N GLY A 29 -16.38 1.13 4.90
CA GLY A 29 -16.26 0.89 3.47
C GLY A 29 -15.21 -0.14 3.11
N GLN A 30 -14.84 -0.17 1.84
CA GLN A 30 -13.88 -1.10 1.27
C GLN A 30 -12.47 -0.53 1.27
N LEU A 31 -11.50 -1.41 1.04
CA LEU A 31 -10.07 -1.11 1.03
C LEU A 31 -9.40 -1.85 -0.13
N ARG A 32 -8.40 -1.23 -0.74
CA ARG A 32 -7.48 -1.86 -1.69
C ARG A 32 -6.06 -1.66 -1.21
N LEU A 33 -5.22 -2.67 -1.40
CA LEU A 33 -3.80 -2.62 -1.04
C LEU A 33 -2.96 -2.89 -2.28
N GLY A 34 -1.78 -2.27 -2.35
CA GLY A 34 -0.88 -2.47 -3.46
C GLY A 34 0.57 -2.15 -3.11
N ILE A 35 1.46 -2.47 -4.03
CA ILE A 35 2.88 -2.12 -3.95
C ILE A 35 3.28 -1.46 -5.27
N TYR A 36 4.00 -0.35 -5.16
CA TYR A 36 4.54 0.41 -6.30
C TYR A 36 6.07 0.39 -6.24
N ASN A 37 6.70 0.44 -7.40
CA ASN A 37 8.15 0.61 -7.44
C ASN A 37 8.52 2.05 -7.07
N ASN A 38 9.82 2.29 -6.93
CA ASN A 38 10.34 3.63 -6.65
C ASN A 38 10.74 4.31 -7.97
N SER A 39 10.36 5.57 -8.10
CA SER A 39 10.75 6.42 -9.22
C SER A 39 11.27 7.74 -8.65
N GLY A 40 12.59 7.89 -8.64
CA GLY A 40 13.22 9.01 -7.92
C GLY A 40 13.01 8.84 -6.41
N SER A 41 12.32 9.79 -5.80
CA SER A 41 11.99 9.75 -4.35
C SER A 41 10.51 9.57 -4.11
N ALA A 42 9.80 8.91 -5.01
CA ALA A 42 8.35 8.77 -4.96
C ALA A 42 7.90 7.44 -5.58
N PRO A 43 6.65 7.03 -5.30
CA PRO A 43 6.09 5.86 -5.97
C PRO A 43 6.01 6.06 -7.49
N GLY A 44 6.25 5.01 -8.24
CA GLY A 44 6.20 5.00 -9.70
C GLY A 44 5.11 4.08 -10.24
N ALA A 45 5.50 2.92 -10.76
CA ALA A 45 4.59 1.98 -11.40
C ALA A 45 4.00 0.99 -10.41
N LEU A 46 2.73 0.63 -10.61
CA LEU A 46 2.05 -0.42 -9.86
C LEU A 46 2.69 -1.77 -10.19
N MET A 47 3.15 -2.49 -9.15
CA MET A 47 3.80 -3.78 -9.28
C MET A 47 2.86 -4.93 -8.95
N ALA A 48 2.08 -4.81 -7.89
CA ALA A 48 1.11 -5.83 -7.47
C ALA A 48 0.00 -5.17 -6.64
N GLN A 49 -1.17 -5.81 -6.61
CA GLN A 49 -2.31 -5.28 -5.88
C GLN A 49 -3.24 -6.40 -5.43
N THR A 50 -4.07 -6.10 -4.43
CA THR A 50 -5.19 -6.93 -4.04
C THR A 50 -6.45 -6.50 -4.78
N ALA A 51 -7.46 -7.37 -4.83
CA ALA A 51 -8.82 -6.93 -5.15
C ALA A 51 -9.36 -6.04 -4.02
N ALA A 52 -10.43 -5.30 -4.29
CA ALA A 52 -11.13 -4.58 -3.23
C ALA A 52 -11.74 -5.58 -2.24
N PHE A 53 -11.70 -5.25 -0.96
CA PHE A 53 -12.26 -6.10 0.08
C PHE A 53 -12.88 -5.27 1.19
N THR A 54 -13.80 -5.87 1.94
CA THR A 54 -14.39 -5.25 3.12
C THR A 54 -13.58 -5.67 4.35
N PRO A 55 -12.82 -4.75 4.96
CA PRO A 55 -11.95 -5.11 6.07
C PRO A 55 -12.73 -5.36 7.37
N VAL A 56 -12.08 -6.09 8.27
CA VAL A 56 -12.50 -6.23 9.68
C VAL A 56 -11.56 -5.41 10.55
N ALA A 57 -11.97 -5.09 11.77
CA ALA A 57 -11.07 -4.45 12.73
C ALA A 57 -9.93 -5.41 13.08
N GLY A 58 -8.72 -4.88 13.17
CA GLY A 58 -7.51 -5.67 13.39
C GLY A 58 -6.75 -5.90 12.08
N TRP A 59 -5.94 -6.94 12.06
CA TRP A 59 -5.15 -7.30 10.87
C TRP A 59 -6.01 -7.91 9.78
N ASN A 60 -5.78 -7.43 8.55
CA ASN A 60 -6.39 -7.95 7.33
C ASN A 60 -5.28 -8.38 6.39
N THR A 61 -5.31 -9.62 5.92
CA THR A 61 -4.32 -10.15 4.97
C THR A 61 -5.05 -10.54 3.70
N GLN A 62 -4.61 -9.99 2.57
CA GLN A 62 -5.18 -10.26 1.26
C GLN A 62 -4.09 -10.70 0.30
N ALA A 63 -4.36 -11.77 -0.45
CA ALA A 63 -3.46 -12.21 -1.50
C ALA A 63 -3.40 -11.16 -2.61
N VAL A 64 -2.23 -10.96 -3.20
CA VAL A 64 -2.14 -10.18 -4.43
C VAL A 64 -2.74 -10.98 -5.59
N THR A 65 -3.34 -10.28 -6.54
CA THR A 65 -4.03 -10.93 -7.66
C THR A 65 -3.07 -11.68 -8.58
N THR A 66 -1.84 -11.16 -8.71
CA THR A 66 -0.79 -11.80 -9.50
C THR A 66 0.53 -11.69 -8.73
N PRO A 67 1.01 -12.79 -8.13
CA PRO A 67 2.31 -12.79 -7.47
C PRO A 67 3.42 -12.36 -8.44
N LEU A 68 4.39 -11.62 -7.92
CA LEU A 68 5.46 -11.04 -8.72
C LEU A 68 6.78 -11.11 -7.96
N SER A 69 7.85 -11.50 -8.63
CA SER A 69 9.20 -11.45 -8.08
C SER A 69 9.70 -10.02 -8.09
N LEU A 70 10.23 -9.57 -6.95
CA LEU A 70 10.79 -8.24 -6.77
C LEU A 70 12.29 -8.34 -6.51
N SER A 71 13.06 -7.44 -7.12
CA SER A 71 14.49 -7.28 -6.87
C SER A 71 14.72 -6.46 -5.61
N PRO A 72 15.88 -6.55 -4.95
CA PRO A 72 16.21 -5.67 -3.83
C PRO A 72 16.10 -4.21 -4.24
N GLY A 73 15.63 -3.38 -3.34
CA GLY A 73 15.49 -1.93 -3.57
C GLY A 73 14.40 -1.29 -2.76
N THR A 74 14.05 -0.08 -3.16
CA THR A 74 13.02 0.72 -2.51
C THR A 74 11.68 0.50 -3.21
N TYR A 75 10.65 0.31 -2.42
CA TYR A 75 9.26 0.15 -2.85
C TYR A 75 8.35 1.00 -1.99
N TRP A 76 7.08 1.05 -2.38
CA TRP A 76 6.05 1.80 -1.66
C TRP A 76 4.86 0.89 -1.44
N LEU A 77 4.47 0.70 -0.18
CA LEU A 77 3.21 0.05 0.17
C LEU A 77 2.12 1.11 0.11
N VAL A 78 1.05 0.82 -0.60
CA VAL A 78 0.01 1.80 -0.93
C VAL A 78 -1.35 1.25 -0.57
N PHE A 79 -2.18 2.07 0.07
CA PHE A 79 -3.57 1.69 0.35
C PHE A 79 -4.53 2.76 -0.13
N LEU A 80 -5.73 2.32 -0.50
CA LEU A 80 -6.80 3.15 -1.01
C LEU A 80 -8.09 2.85 -0.22
N PRO A 81 -8.45 3.69 0.76
CA PRO A 81 -9.70 3.54 1.50
C PRO A 81 -10.86 4.18 0.75
N GLN A 82 -12.05 3.57 0.86
CA GLN A 82 -13.26 4.03 0.18
C GLN A 82 -13.86 5.28 0.83
N ASN A 83 -13.80 5.38 2.16
CA ASN A 83 -14.39 6.52 2.87
C ASN A 83 -13.55 6.96 4.06
N ASN A 84 -13.94 8.11 4.66
CA ASN A 84 -13.18 8.74 5.73
C ASN A 84 -13.37 8.07 7.11
N THR A 85 -14.30 7.15 7.25
CA THR A 85 -14.53 6.45 8.52
C THR A 85 -13.46 5.40 8.78
N LEU A 86 -12.95 4.77 7.71
CA LEU A 86 -11.88 3.79 7.83
C LEU A 86 -10.62 4.45 8.37
N ALA A 87 -10.08 3.91 9.44
CA ALA A 87 -8.83 4.38 10.04
C ALA A 87 -7.85 3.22 10.20
N GLY A 88 -6.62 3.46 9.79
CA GLY A 88 -5.49 2.56 10.07
C GLY A 88 -4.84 2.88 11.40
N ARG A 89 -3.79 2.12 11.74
CA ARG A 89 -3.00 2.35 12.93
C ARG A 89 -1.65 2.94 12.54
N LEU A 90 -1.35 4.15 13.07
CA LEU A 90 -0.05 4.78 12.88
C LEU A 90 0.99 4.14 13.78
N GLY A 91 2.17 3.89 13.22
CA GLY A 91 3.36 3.47 13.93
C GLY A 91 4.37 4.62 14.05
N GLN A 92 5.65 4.27 13.97
CA GLN A 92 6.73 5.26 13.96
C GLN A 92 6.70 6.08 12.67
N SER A 93 7.33 7.26 12.70
CA SER A 93 7.46 8.10 11.51
C SER A 93 8.22 7.39 10.40
N GLY A 94 7.86 7.70 9.17
CA GLY A 94 8.50 7.18 7.98
C GLY A 94 8.50 8.23 6.86
N ILE A 95 8.56 7.75 5.64
CA ILE A 95 8.51 8.58 4.44
C ILE A 95 7.24 8.21 3.69
N GLY A 96 6.33 9.17 3.56
CA GLY A 96 5.03 8.95 2.93
C GLY A 96 4.72 9.95 1.83
N ARG A 97 3.78 9.57 0.98
CA ARG A 97 3.21 10.39 -0.09
C ARG A 97 1.72 10.10 -0.16
N HIS A 98 0.91 11.09 -0.46
CA HIS A 98 -0.51 10.88 -0.71
C HIS A 98 -1.08 11.92 -1.66
N TYR A 99 -2.17 11.55 -2.32
CA TYR A 99 -2.95 12.49 -3.13
C TYR A 99 -4.39 12.00 -3.22
N SER A 100 -5.30 12.92 -3.59
CA SER A 100 -6.73 12.58 -3.74
C SER A 100 -6.93 11.68 -4.94
N TYR A 101 -7.63 10.55 -4.73
CA TYR A 101 -7.92 9.58 -5.76
C TYR A 101 -9.22 8.88 -5.43
N THR A 102 -10.19 8.91 -6.36
CA THR A 102 -11.49 8.28 -6.17
C THR A 102 -11.34 6.77 -6.07
N PHE A 103 -12.00 6.14 -5.10
CA PHE A 103 -11.95 4.70 -4.89
C PHE A 103 -12.35 3.95 -6.16
N GLY A 104 -11.53 3.01 -6.56
CA GLY A 104 -11.69 2.21 -7.77
C GLY A 104 -10.42 1.45 -8.04
N ALA A 105 -10.17 1.07 -9.28
CA ALA A 105 -8.94 0.41 -9.66
C ALA A 105 -7.75 1.30 -9.34
N MET A 106 -6.70 0.73 -8.75
CA MET A 106 -5.48 1.47 -8.45
C MET A 106 -4.81 1.92 -9.76
N PRO A 107 -4.28 3.14 -9.82
CA PRO A 107 -3.65 3.63 -11.05
C PRO A 107 -2.39 2.85 -11.38
N SER A 108 -2.14 2.62 -12.66
CA SER A 108 -0.92 1.94 -13.12
C SER A 108 0.35 2.75 -12.83
N THR A 109 0.21 4.07 -12.69
CA THR A 109 1.29 4.98 -12.35
C THR A 109 0.83 5.94 -11.25
N TYR A 110 1.62 6.06 -10.19
CA TYR A 110 1.35 7.00 -9.09
C TYR A 110 1.52 8.43 -9.59
N SER A 111 0.66 9.35 -9.13
CA SER A 111 0.75 10.76 -9.55
C SER A 111 2.09 11.38 -9.16
N THR A 112 2.64 12.21 -10.04
CA THR A 112 3.80 13.03 -9.72
C THR A 112 3.41 14.28 -8.92
N SER A 113 2.11 14.61 -8.86
CA SER A 113 1.57 15.68 -8.00
C SER A 113 1.00 15.04 -6.74
N TYR A 114 1.76 15.07 -5.67
CA TYR A 114 1.40 14.47 -4.38
C TYR A 114 1.81 15.38 -3.23
N THR A 115 1.27 15.10 -2.04
CA THR A 115 1.70 15.73 -0.80
C THR A 115 2.63 14.76 -0.06
N GLY A 116 3.79 15.25 0.38
CA GLY A 116 4.70 14.48 1.23
C GLY A 116 4.20 14.46 2.67
N ASP A 117 4.42 13.35 3.36
CA ASP A 117 4.09 13.20 4.78
C ASP A 117 5.08 12.25 5.45
N THR A 118 4.90 12.06 6.75
CA THR A 118 5.74 11.17 7.56
C THR A 118 4.93 10.01 8.15
N PHE A 119 3.73 9.77 7.64
CA PHE A 119 2.86 8.72 8.14
C PHE A 119 3.42 7.35 7.78
N HIS A 120 3.41 6.46 8.76
CA HIS A 120 3.79 5.06 8.59
C HIS A 120 2.77 4.21 9.34
N PHE A 121 1.92 3.54 8.57
CA PHE A 121 0.84 2.71 9.10
C PHE A 121 1.35 1.30 9.38
N SER A 122 0.62 0.57 10.22
CA SER A 122 0.85 -0.86 10.43
C SER A 122 0.41 -1.62 9.19
N PHE A 123 1.36 -1.87 8.30
CA PHE A 123 1.15 -2.34 6.93
C PHE A 123 2.42 -3.07 6.49
N TYR A 124 2.29 -4.29 6.01
CA TYR A 124 3.45 -5.07 5.56
C TYR A 124 3.10 -6.03 4.42
N ALA A 125 4.12 -6.50 3.74
CA ALA A 125 4.01 -7.50 2.70
C ALA A 125 4.55 -8.84 3.21
N THR A 126 3.91 -9.93 2.81
CA THR A 126 4.42 -11.29 3.02
C THR A 126 5.05 -11.77 1.73
N LEU A 127 6.30 -12.22 1.83
CA LEU A 127 7.14 -12.58 0.70
C LEU A 127 7.59 -14.03 0.83
N SER A 128 7.83 -14.69 -0.31
CA SER A 128 8.50 -15.97 -0.34
C SER A 128 9.86 -15.82 -1.00
N LEU A 129 10.89 -16.40 -0.39
CA LEU A 129 12.24 -16.39 -0.93
C LEU A 129 12.35 -17.40 -2.08
N PRO A 130 13.27 -17.14 -3.05
CA PRO A 130 13.53 -18.09 -4.13
C PRO A 130 14.11 -19.42 -3.64
#